data_bc7226aa6839f59f8ef23d5651aaf633
#
_entry.id   bc7226aa6839f59f8ef23d5651aaf633
#
_cell.length_a   1.000
_cell.length_b   1.000
_cell.length_c   1.000
_cell.angle_alpha   90.00
_cell.angle_beta   90.00
_cell.angle_gamma   90.00
#
_symmetry.space_group_name_H-M   'P 1'
#
loop_
_entity.id
_entity.type
_entity.pdbx_description
1 polymer ?
#
loop_
_entity_poly.entity_id
_entity_poly.type
_entity_poly.pdbx_seq_one_letter_code
_entity_poly.pdbx_strand_id
1 'polypeptide(L)'
;MGRYHAILPMLVLGLTPCGYAQGAPSALSQSASQAAVCSGCHGKLSGVAVPALVSDARVLEQQMLALRQEDGDSAMHRLLYAYDDAQIRGIAEALASLKIPPAAQSTGP
;
A
#
# COMPACT_ATOMS: atom_id res chain seq x y z
N MET A 1 70.22 9.73 -30.07
CA MET A 1 69.73 8.80 -29.03
C MET A 1 68.36 9.32 -28.54
N GLY A 2 67.33 8.91 -29.22
CA GLY A 2 65.95 9.31 -28.94
C GLY A 2 65.22 8.20 -28.21
N ARG A 3 64.84 8.48 -26.97
CA ARG A 3 63.99 7.57 -26.17
C ARG A 3 62.52 7.92 -26.44
N TYR A 4 61.91 7.08 -27.27
CA TYR A 4 60.47 7.18 -27.48
C TYR A 4 59.74 6.56 -26.30
N HIS A 5 59.08 7.41 -25.50
CA HIS A 5 58.15 6.95 -24.50
C HIS A 5 56.82 6.69 -25.18
N ALA A 6 56.52 5.40 -25.36
CA ALA A 6 55.21 4.97 -25.82
C ALA A 6 54.18 5.17 -24.67
N ILE A 7 53.32 6.17 -24.83
CA ILE A 7 52.19 6.39 -23.95
C ILE A 7 51.09 5.44 -24.39
N LEU A 8 50.82 4.37 -23.61
CA LEU A 8 49.66 3.52 -23.80
C LEU A 8 48.41 4.32 -23.36
N PRO A 9 47.38 4.44 -24.19
CA PRO A 9 46.11 4.94 -23.73
C PRO A 9 45.42 3.85 -22.90
N MET A 10 45.25 4.13 -21.61
CA MET A 10 44.48 3.30 -20.69
C MET A 10 43.00 3.47 -21.04
N LEU A 11 42.41 2.44 -21.69
CA LEU A 11 41.02 2.37 -22.03
C LEU A 11 40.24 2.12 -20.73
N VAL A 12 39.76 3.18 -20.11
CA VAL A 12 38.83 3.09 -18.96
C VAL A 12 37.50 2.66 -19.52
N LEU A 13 37.17 1.37 -19.46
CA LEU A 13 35.81 0.88 -19.63
C LEU A 13 34.99 1.42 -18.46
N GLY A 14 34.25 2.49 -18.72
CA GLY A 14 33.24 2.99 -17.80
C GLY A 14 32.12 1.95 -17.64
N LEU A 15 32.15 1.17 -16.56
CA LEU A 15 30.95 0.48 -16.09
C LEU A 15 29.97 1.55 -15.66
N THR A 16 29.01 1.89 -16.52
CA THR A 16 27.83 2.64 -16.10
C THR A 16 27.02 1.73 -15.17
N PRO A 17 26.88 2.08 -13.87
CA PRO A 17 25.93 1.36 -13.05
C PRO A 17 24.56 1.58 -13.67
N CYS A 18 23.90 0.50 -14.07
CA CYS A 18 22.51 0.50 -14.48
C CYS A 18 21.72 0.93 -13.24
N GLY A 19 21.55 2.23 -13.06
CA GLY A 19 20.71 2.80 -12.02
C GLY A 19 19.28 2.39 -12.34
N TYR A 20 18.80 1.38 -11.65
CA TYR A 20 17.36 1.12 -11.57
C TYR A 20 16.78 2.35 -10.88
N ALA A 21 16.28 3.29 -11.67
CA ALA A 21 15.40 4.33 -11.16
C ALA A 21 14.12 3.63 -10.70
N GLN A 22 14.12 3.13 -9.47
CA GLN A 22 12.89 2.74 -8.79
C GLN A 22 12.18 4.05 -8.51
N GLY A 23 11.31 4.45 -9.46
CA GLY A 23 10.40 5.57 -9.24
C GLY A 23 9.63 5.27 -7.95
N ALA A 24 9.58 6.25 -7.04
CA ALA A 24 8.74 6.13 -5.86
C ALA A 24 7.33 5.75 -6.32
N PRO A 25 6.68 4.74 -5.67
CA PRO A 25 5.33 4.35 -6.05
C PRO A 25 4.43 5.59 -5.99
N SER A 26 3.60 5.78 -7.01
CA SER A 26 2.64 6.87 -7.00
C SER A 26 1.72 6.73 -5.78
N ALA A 27 1.21 7.84 -5.25
CA ALA A 27 0.30 7.81 -4.09
C ALA A 27 -0.90 6.86 -4.33
N LEU A 28 -1.38 6.77 -5.57
CA LEU A 28 -2.46 5.85 -5.97
C LEU A 28 -2.05 4.38 -5.86
N SER A 29 -0.84 4.01 -6.30
CA SER A 29 -0.37 2.63 -6.18
C SER A 29 -0.08 2.26 -4.73
N GLN A 30 0.37 3.19 -3.91
CA GLN A 30 0.56 3.00 -2.48
C GLN A 30 -0.77 2.76 -1.77
N SER A 31 -1.79 3.59 -2.01
CA SER A 31 -3.13 3.42 -1.44
C SER A 31 -3.78 2.10 -1.85
N ALA A 32 -3.63 1.69 -3.12
CA ALA A 32 -4.12 0.40 -3.60
C ALA A 32 -3.45 -0.78 -2.88
N SER A 33 -2.14 -0.71 -2.65
CA SER A 33 -1.39 -1.74 -1.92
C SER A 33 -1.83 -1.81 -0.45
N GLN A 34 -2.03 -0.67 0.19
CA GLN A 34 -2.54 -0.59 1.55
C GLN A 34 -3.98 -1.12 1.67
N ALA A 35 -4.83 -0.77 0.70
CA ALA A 35 -6.21 -1.28 0.62
C ALA A 35 -6.27 -2.81 0.45
N ALA A 36 -5.32 -3.40 -0.28
CA ALA A 36 -5.23 -4.84 -0.45
C ALA A 36 -5.03 -5.59 0.87
N VAL A 37 -4.29 -5.01 1.82
CA VAL A 37 -4.12 -5.57 3.18
C VAL A 37 -5.48 -5.62 3.89
N CYS A 38 -6.28 -4.57 3.81
CA CYS A 38 -7.61 -4.52 4.41
C CYS A 38 -8.53 -5.57 3.81
N SER A 39 -8.51 -5.73 2.47
CA SER A 39 -9.32 -6.71 1.74
C SER A 39 -9.00 -8.16 2.14
N GLY A 40 -7.77 -8.45 2.57
CA GLY A 40 -7.35 -9.77 3.00
C GLY A 40 -8.20 -10.31 4.15
N CYS A 41 -8.51 -9.48 5.14
CA CYS A 41 -9.35 -9.85 6.27
C CYS A 41 -10.83 -9.51 6.03
N HIS A 42 -11.12 -8.28 5.63
CA HIS A 42 -12.51 -7.80 5.45
C HIS A 42 -13.21 -8.36 4.22
N GLY A 43 -12.47 -8.88 3.23
CA GLY A 43 -13.04 -9.52 2.06
C GLY A 43 -13.39 -10.99 2.28
N LYS A 44 -12.35 -11.82 2.53
CA LYS A 44 -12.51 -13.29 2.63
C LYS A 44 -12.95 -13.76 4.01
N LEU A 45 -12.53 -13.06 5.06
CA LEU A 45 -12.78 -13.43 6.45
C LEU A 45 -13.89 -12.59 7.09
N SER A 46 -14.65 -11.84 6.29
CA SER A 46 -15.77 -11.06 6.79
C SER A 46 -16.81 -11.95 7.46
N GLY A 47 -17.35 -11.48 8.56
CA GLY A 47 -18.34 -12.19 9.36
C GLY A 47 -18.61 -11.46 10.67
N VAL A 48 -19.01 -12.18 11.69
CA VAL A 48 -19.34 -11.58 13.00
C VAL A 48 -18.10 -10.93 13.64
N ALA A 49 -16.94 -11.55 13.51
CA ALA A 49 -15.69 -11.06 14.10
C ALA A 49 -14.99 -10.00 13.24
N VAL A 50 -15.15 -10.08 11.91
CA VAL A 50 -14.57 -9.13 10.95
C VAL A 50 -15.70 -8.66 10.02
N PRO A 51 -16.28 -7.47 10.24
CA PRO A 51 -17.40 -6.99 9.46
C PRO A 51 -16.99 -6.71 8.01
N ALA A 52 -17.94 -6.88 7.10
CA ALA A 52 -17.78 -6.46 5.71
C ALA A 52 -17.61 -4.94 5.62
N LEU A 53 -16.76 -4.49 4.70
CA LEU A 53 -16.57 -3.06 4.47
C LEU A 53 -17.76 -2.47 3.70
N VAL A 54 -18.13 -1.26 4.08
CA VAL A 54 -19.08 -0.47 3.30
C VAL A 54 -18.43 0.02 2.00
N SER A 55 -19.23 0.29 0.98
CA SER A 55 -18.73 0.69 -0.34
C SER A 55 -18.58 2.20 -0.54
N ASP A 56 -18.93 3.00 0.46
CA ASP A 56 -18.82 4.46 0.38
C ASP A 56 -17.49 4.93 1.00
N ALA A 57 -16.67 5.58 0.19
CA ALA A 57 -15.34 6.03 0.59
C ALA A 57 -15.37 7.01 1.76
N ARG A 58 -16.32 7.93 1.78
CA ARG A 58 -16.44 8.93 2.86
C ARG A 58 -16.81 8.28 4.18
N VAL A 59 -17.72 7.34 4.13
CA VAL A 59 -18.14 6.58 5.33
C VAL A 59 -16.96 5.75 5.85
N LEU A 60 -16.22 5.08 4.97
CA LEU A 60 -15.01 4.33 5.34
C LEU A 60 -13.95 5.23 5.99
N GLU A 61 -13.67 6.40 5.38
CA GLU A 61 -12.73 7.37 5.93
C GLU A 61 -13.14 7.79 7.34
N GLN A 62 -14.39 8.18 7.53
CA GLN A 62 -14.92 8.61 8.83
C GLN A 62 -14.83 7.49 9.88
N GLN A 63 -15.18 6.27 9.53
CA GLN A 63 -15.10 5.12 10.43
C GLN A 63 -13.66 4.81 10.83
N MET A 64 -12.71 4.85 9.89
CA MET A 64 -11.30 4.63 10.19
C MET A 64 -10.71 5.73 11.06
N LEU A 65 -11.05 7.00 10.79
CA LEU A 65 -10.60 8.13 11.62
C LEU A 65 -11.18 8.07 13.03
N ALA A 66 -12.45 7.72 13.17
CA ALA A 66 -13.09 7.54 14.47
C ALA A 66 -12.42 6.41 15.27
N LEU A 67 -12.24 5.25 14.63
CA LEU A 67 -11.60 4.10 15.29
C LEU A 67 -10.15 4.41 15.71
N ARG A 68 -9.40 5.17 14.90
CA ARG A 68 -8.03 5.59 15.26
C ARG A 68 -7.99 6.49 16.51
N GLN A 69 -9.06 7.23 16.79
CA GLN A 69 -9.17 8.12 17.96
C GLN A 69 -9.66 7.39 19.21
N GLU A 70 -10.20 6.21 19.08
CA GLU A 70 -10.63 5.39 20.19
C GLU A 70 -9.41 4.77 20.90
N ASP A 71 -9.48 4.67 22.23
CA ASP A 71 -8.50 3.93 23.01
C ASP A 71 -8.71 2.43 22.78
N GLY A 72 -7.74 1.77 22.17
CA GLY A 72 -7.83 0.35 21.91
C GLY A 72 -6.50 -0.26 21.45
N ASP A 73 -6.39 -1.56 21.59
CA ASP A 73 -5.19 -2.32 21.25
C ASP A 73 -5.46 -3.41 20.17
N SER A 74 -6.64 -3.39 19.57
CA SER A 74 -6.97 -4.34 18.51
C SER A 74 -6.02 -4.21 17.30
N ALA A 75 -5.99 -5.22 16.44
CA ALA A 75 -5.21 -5.18 15.22
C ALA A 75 -5.55 -3.96 14.36
N MET A 76 -6.83 -3.55 14.30
CA MET A 76 -7.27 -2.38 13.56
C MET A 76 -6.74 -1.07 14.17
N HIS A 77 -6.77 -0.90 15.49
CA HIS A 77 -6.20 0.28 16.15
C HIS A 77 -4.71 0.40 15.80
N ARG A 78 -3.94 -0.67 15.99
CA ARG A 78 -2.50 -0.68 15.67
C ARG A 78 -2.20 -0.37 14.20
N LEU A 79 -3.01 -0.90 13.29
CA LEU A 79 -2.86 -0.63 11.86
C LEU A 79 -3.15 0.83 11.53
N LEU A 80 -4.24 1.39 12.06
CA LEU A 80 -4.66 2.75 11.77
C LEU A 80 -3.74 3.81 12.38
N TYR A 81 -3.07 3.55 13.49
CA TYR A 81 -2.05 4.43 14.04
C TYR A 81 -0.84 4.61 13.12
N ALA A 82 -0.59 3.66 12.23
CA ALA A 82 0.52 3.74 11.27
C ALA A 82 0.24 4.67 10.07
N TYR A 83 -1.01 5.13 9.89
CA TYR A 83 -1.42 5.93 8.74
C TYR A 83 -1.81 7.35 9.15
N ASP A 84 -1.42 8.33 8.33
CA ASP A 84 -1.91 9.70 8.43
C ASP A 84 -3.30 9.86 7.77
N ASP A 85 -3.90 11.03 7.93
CA ASP A 85 -5.25 11.29 7.40
C ASP A 85 -5.33 11.19 5.88
N ALA A 86 -4.29 11.62 5.17
CA ALA A 86 -4.26 11.54 3.71
C ALA A 86 -4.16 10.09 3.23
N GLN A 87 -3.39 9.26 3.93
CA GLN A 87 -3.28 7.83 3.66
C GLN A 87 -4.59 7.12 3.95
N ILE A 88 -5.27 7.41 5.06
CA ILE A 88 -6.58 6.86 5.40
C ILE A 88 -7.61 7.21 4.32
N ARG A 89 -7.64 8.45 3.86
CA ARG A 89 -8.51 8.86 2.76
C ARG A 89 -8.22 8.06 1.48
N GLY A 90 -6.95 7.97 1.08
CA GLY A 90 -6.55 7.21 -0.12
C GLY A 90 -6.92 5.72 -0.01
N ILE A 91 -6.76 5.11 1.17
CA ILE A 91 -7.17 3.73 1.43
C ILE A 91 -8.69 3.58 1.29
N ALA A 92 -9.47 4.50 1.85
CA ALA A 92 -10.93 4.48 1.75
C ALA A 92 -11.42 4.57 0.30
N GLU A 93 -10.83 5.47 -0.48
CA GLU A 93 -11.12 5.61 -1.91
C GLU A 93 -10.76 4.34 -2.69
N ALA A 94 -9.60 3.76 -2.44
CA ALA A 94 -9.18 2.52 -3.08
C ALA A 94 -10.11 1.34 -2.71
N LEU A 95 -10.48 1.20 -1.44
CA LEU A 95 -11.41 0.16 -0.98
C LEU A 95 -12.80 0.30 -1.63
N ALA A 96 -13.33 1.53 -1.69
CA ALA A 96 -14.61 1.80 -2.34
C ALA A 96 -14.59 1.46 -3.84
N SER A 97 -13.44 1.63 -4.51
CA SER A 97 -13.26 1.30 -5.92
C SER A 97 -13.17 -0.19 -6.21
N LEU A 98 -12.71 -0.99 -5.23
CA LEU A 98 -12.51 -2.44 -5.41
C LEU A 98 -13.82 -3.22 -5.52
N LYS A 99 -14.98 -2.62 -5.26
CA LYS A 99 -16.30 -3.29 -5.27
C LYS A 99 -16.20 -4.67 -4.62
N ILE A 100 -15.76 -4.72 -3.36
CA ILE A 100 -15.69 -5.97 -2.62
C ILE A 100 -17.10 -6.55 -2.58
N PRO A 101 -17.36 -7.73 -3.19
CA PRO A 101 -18.68 -8.32 -3.13
C PRO A 101 -19.03 -8.53 -1.66
N PRO A 102 -20.28 -8.27 -1.24
CA PRO A 102 -20.72 -8.72 0.07
C PRO A 102 -20.37 -10.20 0.18
N ALA A 103 -19.73 -10.60 1.28
CA ALA A 103 -19.43 -12.00 1.50
C ALA A 103 -20.72 -12.77 1.23
N ALA A 104 -20.67 -13.76 0.34
CA ALA A 104 -21.79 -14.63 0.11
C ALA A 104 -22.21 -15.14 1.49
N GLN A 105 -23.37 -14.68 1.94
CA GLN A 105 -23.96 -15.19 3.16
C GLN A 105 -24.10 -16.68 2.88
N SER A 106 -23.21 -17.47 3.47
CA SER A 106 -23.41 -18.92 3.48
C SER A 106 -24.70 -19.13 4.27
N THR A 107 -25.81 -19.22 3.55
CA THR A 107 -27.00 -19.84 4.06
C THR A 107 -26.59 -21.27 4.34
N GLY A 108 -26.07 -21.50 5.57
CA GLY A 108 -25.94 -22.84 6.09
C GLY A 108 -27.32 -23.50 6.11
N PRO A 109 -27.36 -24.79 5.94
CA PRO A 109 -28.60 -25.55 5.99
C PRO A 109 -29.28 -25.43 7.33
#